data_e41d516c0142712877d99fb621378b13
#
_entry.id   e41d516c0142712877d99fb621378b13
#
_cell.length_a   1.000
_cell.length_b   1.000
_cell.length_c   1.000
_cell.angle_alpha   90.00
_cell.angle_beta   90.00
_cell.angle_gamma   90.00
#
_symmetry.space_group_name_H-M   'P 1'
#
loop_
_entity.id
_entity.type
_entity.pdbx_description
1 polymer ?
#
loop_
_entity_poly.entity_id
_entity_poly.type
_entity_poly.pdbx_seq_one_letter_code
_entity_poly.pdbx_strand_id
1 'polypeptide(L)'
;MDLKFGLATPSQLWSLQWADRQALLNEIDDGGFTHVFLADHVSFRNGAGADGFVEAAALAQLHPNLGVMISIYLLPLRHPLPVARQLASMARVAPGRFTFGVGIGGEDPHELAVCGVNPRQRGVRANESLTII
;
A
#
# COMPACT_ATOMS: atom_id res chain seq x y z
N MET A 1 14.43 1.81 -22.36
CA MET A 1 13.67 1.42 -21.15
C MET A 1 13.95 2.52 -20.13
N ASP A 2 12.97 3.33 -19.80
CA ASP A 2 13.17 4.41 -18.83
C ASP A 2 13.07 3.83 -17.42
N LEU A 3 14.15 4.00 -16.64
CA LEU A 3 14.21 3.60 -15.24
C LEU A 3 13.35 4.56 -14.41
N LYS A 4 12.49 4.00 -13.56
CA LYS A 4 11.64 4.78 -12.64
C LYS A 4 12.14 4.59 -11.22
N PHE A 5 12.27 5.68 -10.49
CA PHE A 5 12.67 5.66 -9.10
C PHE A 5 11.46 6.00 -8.20
N GLY A 6 11.28 5.21 -7.14
CA GLY A 6 10.32 5.47 -6.09
C GLY A 6 11.00 5.77 -4.77
N LEU A 7 10.33 6.50 -3.90
CA LEU A 7 10.78 6.80 -2.55
C LEU A 7 9.80 6.22 -1.53
N ALA A 8 10.32 5.61 -0.45
CA ALA A 8 9.47 5.21 0.67
C ALA A 8 8.79 6.45 1.27
N THR A 9 7.50 6.38 1.52
CA THR A 9 6.78 7.47 2.19
C THR A 9 7.47 7.81 3.50
N PRO A 10 7.90 9.06 3.70
CA PRO A 10 8.58 9.46 4.93
C PRO A 10 7.69 9.23 6.15
N SER A 11 8.23 8.59 7.19
CA SER A 11 7.47 8.20 8.39
C SER A 11 6.82 9.38 9.12
N GLN A 12 7.43 10.57 9.03
CA GLN A 12 6.93 11.81 9.64
C GLN A 12 5.80 12.47 8.85
N LEU A 13 5.50 12.02 7.62
CA LEU A 13 4.52 12.68 6.75
C LEU A 13 3.19 12.96 7.46
N TRP A 14 2.66 11.95 8.15
CA TRP A 14 1.36 12.05 8.81
C TRP A 14 1.34 12.93 10.04
N SER A 15 2.50 13.28 10.62
CA SER A 15 2.62 14.24 11.73
C SER A 15 2.69 15.71 11.26
N LEU A 16 2.91 15.95 9.96
CA LEU A 16 2.98 17.29 9.39
C LEU A 16 1.59 17.91 9.21
N GLN A 17 1.55 19.25 9.14
CA GLN A 17 0.36 19.97 8.70
C GLN A 17 0.09 19.74 7.21
N TRP A 18 -1.13 20.00 6.76
CA TRP A 18 -1.54 19.71 5.38
C TRP A 18 -0.63 20.35 4.32
N ALA A 19 -0.32 21.64 4.47
CA ALA A 19 0.53 22.36 3.53
C ALA A 19 1.95 21.79 3.47
N ASP A 20 2.50 21.37 4.61
CA ASP A 20 3.85 20.81 4.69
C ASP A 20 3.91 19.39 4.07
N ARG A 21 2.82 18.62 4.17
CA ARG A 21 2.71 17.32 3.46
C ARG A 21 2.78 17.52 1.96
N GLN A 22 2.05 18.50 1.43
CA GLN A 22 2.07 18.83 0.01
C GLN A 22 3.44 19.32 -0.43
N ALA A 23 4.07 20.20 0.35
CA ALA A 23 5.41 20.71 0.06
C ALA A 23 6.43 19.57 -0.01
N LEU A 24 6.41 18.64 0.93
CA LEU A 24 7.30 17.48 0.94
C LEU A 24 7.09 16.57 -0.29
N LEU A 25 5.85 16.34 -0.70
CA LEU A 25 5.57 15.55 -1.89
C LEU A 25 5.99 16.28 -3.19
N ASN A 26 5.86 17.59 -3.24
CA ASN A 26 6.38 18.41 -4.36
C ASN A 26 7.91 18.29 -4.43
N GLU A 27 8.62 18.36 -3.32
CA GLU A 27 10.08 18.15 -3.28
C GLU A 27 10.50 16.78 -3.81
N ILE A 28 9.71 15.74 -3.53
CA ILE A 28 9.95 14.39 -4.03
C ILE A 28 9.76 14.33 -5.55
N ASP A 29 8.70 14.94 -6.10
CA ASP A 29 8.43 15.02 -7.55
C ASP A 29 9.51 15.84 -8.26
N ASP A 30 9.85 17.02 -7.74
CA ASP A 30 10.90 17.91 -8.24
C ASP A 30 12.28 17.23 -8.20
N GLY A 31 12.51 16.33 -7.24
CA GLY A 31 13.71 15.48 -7.15
C GLY A 31 13.79 14.36 -8.19
N GLY A 32 12.78 14.22 -9.05
CA GLY A 32 12.75 13.27 -10.14
C GLY A 32 12.25 11.86 -9.75
N PHE A 33 11.68 11.70 -8.56
CA PHE A 33 11.00 10.45 -8.20
C PHE A 33 9.65 10.37 -8.88
N THR A 34 9.32 9.20 -9.41
CA THR A 34 8.08 9.00 -10.18
C THR A 34 6.92 8.50 -9.32
N HIS A 35 7.22 7.97 -8.14
CA HIS A 35 6.20 7.44 -7.22
C HIS A 35 6.71 7.39 -5.79
N VAL A 36 5.78 7.38 -4.85
CA VAL A 36 6.01 7.04 -3.46
C VAL A 36 5.45 5.65 -3.17
N PHE A 37 6.07 4.92 -2.24
CA PHE A 37 5.56 3.62 -1.84
C PHE A 37 5.43 3.51 -0.31
N LEU A 38 4.50 2.68 0.11
CA LEU A 38 4.17 2.44 1.51
C LEU A 38 4.02 0.95 1.78
N ALA A 39 4.24 0.55 3.02
CA ALA A 39 3.97 -0.81 3.49
C ALA A 39 2.50 -0.98 3.89
N ASP A 40 2.08 -2.23 4.00
CA ASP A 40 0.76 -2.61 4.47
C ASP A 40 0.87 -3.59 5.63
N HIS A 41 0.15 -3.32 6.71
CA HIS A 41 0.06 -4.20 7.86
C HIS A 41 -1.35 -4.20 8.48
N VAL A 42 -1.72 -5.31 9.12
CA VAL A 42 -2.97 -5.45 9.88
C VAL A 42 -2.71 -5.29 11.38
N SER A 43 -1.69 -5.97 11.90
CA SER A 43 -1.34 -5.99 13.32
C SER A 43 0.13 -6.35 13.52
N PHE A 44 1.01 -5.64 12.84
CA PHE A 44 2.43 -5.88 12.90
C PHE A 44 2.99 -5.46 14.25
N ARG A 45 3.78 -6.34 14.91
CA ARG A 45 4.50 -6.05 16.16
C ARG A 45 3.66 -5.25 17.16
N ASN A 46 2.56 -5.85 17.64
CA ASN A 46 1.64 -5.23 18.62
C ASN A 46 0.85 -4.01 18.11
N GLY A 47 0.49 -4.01 16.85
CA GLY A 47 -0.39 -2.99 16.25
C GLY A 47 0.35 -1.86 15.55
N ALA A 48 1.65 -2.00 15.31
CA ALA A 48 2.35 -1.10 14.42
C ALA A 48 1.92 -1.30 12.96
N GLY A 49 2.23 -0.33 12.11
CA GLY A 49 1.88 -0.34 10.70
C GLY A 49 0.58 0.39 10.40
N ALA A 50 0.21 0.40 9.14
CA ALA A 50 -0.99 1.07 8.64
C ALA A 50 -1.67 0.27 7.54
N ASP A 51 -2.94 0.55 7.28
CA ASP A 51 -3.66 -0.02 6.15
C ASP A 51 -3.22 0.62 4.83
N GLY A 52 -2.71 -0.21 3.94
CA GLY A 52 -2.13 0.24 2.68
C GLY A 52 -3.11 0.99 1.78
N PHE A 53 -4.37 0.60 1.71
CA PHE A 53 -5.36 1.31 0.88
C PHE A 53 -5.75 2.66 1.46
N VAL A 54 -5.87 2.77 2.78
CA VAL A 54 -6.21 4.03 3.45
C VAL A 54 -5.13 5.06 3.20
N GLU A 55 -3.87 4.71 3.45
CA GLU A 55 -2.75 5.62 3.21
C GLU A 55 -2.53 5.92 1.73
N ALA A 56 -2.65 4.91 0.84
CA ALA A 56 -2.52 5.12 -0.59
C ALA A 56 -3.56 6.09 -1.14
N ALA A 57 -4.81 6.00 -0.68
CA ALA A 57 -5.86 6.94 -1.08
C ALA A 57 -5.57 8.37 -0.60
N ALA A 58 -5.07 8.51 0.62
CA ALA A 58 -4.67 9.83 1.16
C ALA A 58 -3.50 10.43 0.37
N LEU A 59 -2.45 9.64 0.09
CA LEU A 59 -1.30 10.08 -0.71
C LEU A 59 -1.72 10.51 -2.12
N ALA A 60 -2.60 9.75 -2.77
CA ALA A 60 -3.08 10.06 -4.10
C ALA A 60 -3.83 11.41 -4.20
N GLN A 61 -4.40 11.88 -3.09
CA GLN A 61 -5.09 13.18 -3.00
C GLN A 61 -4.15 14.31 -2.59
N LEU A 62 -3.01 14.02 -1.96
CA LEU A 62 -2.03 15.02 -1.56
C LEU A 62 -1.21 15.55 -2.74
N HIS A 63 -0.99 14.73 -3.78
CA HIS A 63 -0.19 15.11 -4.94
C HIS A 63 -0.82 14.61 -6.26
N PRO A 64 -0.93 15.45 -7.31
CA PRO A 64 -1.64 15.10 -8.54
C PRO A 64 -0.86 14.16 -9.49
N ASN A 65 0.45 14.18 -9.48
CA ASN A 65 1.28 13.51 -10.48
C ASN A 65 1.99 12.26 -9.97
N LEU A 66 2.48 12.27 -8.71
CA LEU A 66 3.20 11.12 -8.15
C LEU A 66 2.35 9.85 -8.20
N GLY A 67 2.96 8.78 -8.68
CA GLY A 67 2.42 7.45 -8.52
C GLY A 67 2.40 7.04 -7.05
N VAL A 68 1.46 6.18 -6.69
CA VAL A 68 1.37 5.61 -5.34
C VAL A 68 1.41 4.10 -5.44
N MET A 69 2.31 3.46 -4.70
CA MET A 69 2.49 2.02 -4.71
C MET A 69 2.33 1.45 -3.30
N ILE A 70 1.51 0.42 -3.14
CA ILE A 70 1.57 -0.42 -1.94
C ILE A 70 2.68 -1.45 -2.15
N SER A 71 3.71 -1.43 -1.33
CA SER A 71 4.87 -2.31 -1.42
C SER A 71 5.20 -2.90 -0.05
N ILE A 72 4.51 -3.98 0.29
CA ILE A 72 3.53 -4.79 -0.45
C ILE A 72 2.27 -5.04 0.38
N TYR A 73 1.13 -5.21 -0.26
CA TYR A 73 -0.14 -5.55 0.38
C TYR A 73 -0.18 -7.02 0.79
N LEU A 74 -0.53 -7.30 2.03
CA LEU A 74 -0.59 -8.65 2.59
C LEU A 74 -1.93 -9.32 2.25
N LEU A 75 -2.09 -9.71 0.98
CA LEU A 75 -3.34 -10.19 0.41
C LEU A 75 -3.98 -11.37 1.17
N PRO A 76 -3.24 -12.40 1.64
CA PRO A 76 -3.85 -13.52 2.36
C PRO A 76 -4.52 -13.17 3.68
N LEU A 77 -4.21 -11.99 4.25
CA LEU A 77 -4.78 -11.54 5.51
C LEU A 77 -6.21 -10.99 5.38
N ARG A 78 -6.70 -10.79 4.16
CA ARG A 78 -8.01 -10.18 3.88
C ARG A 78 -8.87 -11.10 2.99
N HIS A 79 -10.16 -10.82 3.00
CA HIS A 79 -11.06 -11.44 2.05
C HIS A 79 -10.94 -10.77 0.68
N PRO A 80 -10.81 -11.52 -0.43
CA PRO A 80 -10.50 -10.94 -1.75
C PRO A 80 -11.60 -10.02 -2.30
N LEU A 81 -12.87 -10.27 -2.02
CA LEU A 81 -13.97 -9.46 -2.56
C LEU A 81 -13.96 -7.98 -2.10
N PRO A 82 -13.79 -7.65 -0.80
CA PRO A 82 -13.51 -6.28 -0.39
C PRO A 82 -12.26 -5.68 -1.06
N VAL A 83 -11.18 -6.47 -1.21
CA VAL A 83 -9.95 -6.01 -1.86
C VAL A 83 -10.20 -5.65 -3.33
N ALA A 84 -10.93 -6.50 -4.08
CA ALA A 84 -11.35 -6.19 -5.45
C ALA A 84 -12.14 -4.86 -5.53
N ARG A 85 -13.03 -4.62 -4.56
CA ARG A 85 -13.78 -3.36 -4.47
C ARG A 85 -12.88 -2.16 -4.16
N GLN A 86 -11.90 -2.32 -3.27
CA GLN A 86 -10.92 -1.29 -2.95
C GLN A 86 -10.06 -0.96 -4.17
N LEU A 87 -9.59 -1.96 -4.94
CA LEU A 87 -8.85 -1.77 -6.18
C LEU A 87 -9.67 -0.99 -7.22
N ALA A 88 -10.92 -1.37 -7.44
CA ALA A 88 -11.82 -0.64 -8.34
C ALA A 88 -12.04 0.83 -7.89
N SER A 89 -12.05 1.08 -6.58
CA SER A 89 -12.13 2.43 -6.03
C SER A 89 -10.84 3.21 -6.26
N MET A 90 -9.68 2.60 -6.02
CA MET A 90 -8.38 3.23 -6.28
C MET A 90 -8.15 3.57 -7.74
N ALA A 91 -8.62 2.75 -8.67
CA ALA A 91 -8.57 3.05 -10.10
C ALA A 91 -9.34 4.35 -10.47
N ARG A 92 -10.37 4.71 -9.68
CA ARG A 92 -11.12 5.96 -9.83
C ARG A 92 -10.49 7.14 -9.11
N VAL A 93 -9.88 6.89 -7.94
CA VAL A 93 -9.25 7.91 -7.08
C VAL A 93 -7.90 8.35 -7.65
N ALA A 94 -7.13 7.42 -8.21
CA ALA A 94 -5.80 7.64 -8.76
C ALA A 94 -5.63 6.98 -10.14
N PRO A 95 -6.36 7.43 -11.18
CA PRO A 95 -6.36 6.79 -12.48
C PRO A 95 -4.96 6.76 -13.09
N GLY A 96 -4.46 5.56 -13.40
CA GLY A 96 -3.13 5.33 -13.98
C GLY A 96 -1.94 5.57 -13.06
N ARG A 97 -2.17 5.98 -11.79
CA ARG A 97 -1.11 6.30 -10.83
C ARG A 97 -0.98 5.31 -9.68
N PHE A 98 -1.87 4.35 -9.55
CA PHE A 98 -1.84 3.38 -8.47
C PHE A 98 -1.20 2.06 -8.91
N THR A 99 -0.25 1.57 -8.12
CA THR A 99 0.39 0.26 -8.29
C THR A 99 0.10 -0.62 -7.07
N PHE A 100 -0.45 -1.79 -7.33
CA PHE A 100 -0.79 -2.75 -6.31
C PHE A 100 0.27 -3.85 -6.24
N GLY A 101 1.23 -3.72 -5.32
CA GLY A 101 2.19 -4.77 -5.03
C GLY A 101 1.60 -5.78 -4.04
N VAL A 102 1.71 -7.05 -4.34
CA VAL A 102 1.10 -8.15 -3.57
C VAL A 102 2.16 -9.02 -2.90
N GLY A 103 1.95 -9.32 -1.63
CA GLY A 103 2.76 -10.25 -0.87
C GLY A 103 1.94 -11.26 -0.09
N ILE A 104 2.61 -12.31 0.38
CA ILE A 104 1.98 -13.40 1.13
C ILE A 104 2.13 -13.26 2.65
N GLY A 105 2.87 -12.27 3.12
CA GLY A 105 3.16 -12.07 4.53
C GLY A 105 4.07 -13.13 5.13
N GLY A 106 4.29 -13.06 6.43
CA GLY A 106 5.00 -14.07 7.19
C GLY A 106 6.23 -13.56 7.94
N GLU A 107 6.55 -12.26 7.87
CA GLU A 107 7.58 -11.66 8.71
C GLU A 107 7.16 -11.69 10.19
N ASP A 108 5.88 -11.41 10.46
CA ASP A 108 5.31 -11.52 11.79
C ASP A 108 4.25 -12.63 11.86
N PRO A 109 4.53 -13.75 12.55
CA PRO A 109 3.56 -14.83 12.74
C PRO A 109 2.29 -14.39 13.48
N HIS A 110 2.38 -13.38 14.35
CA HIS A 110 1.23 -12.84 15.07
C HIS A 110 0.20 -12.25 14.10
N GLU A 111 0.62 -11.55 13.10
CA GLU A 111 -0.25 -10.94 12.09
C GLU A 111 -1.10 -11.98 11.33
N LEU A 112 -0.49 -13.12 10.99
CA LEU A 112 -1.20 -14.26 10.41
C LEU A 112 -2.21 -14.86 11.39
N ALA A 113 -1.81 -15.04 12.64
CA ALA A 113 -2.64 -15.68 13.67
C ALA A 113 -3.89 -14.85 13.99
N VAL A 114 -3.76 -13.54 14.21
CA VAL A 114 -4.90 -12.66 14.53
C VAL A 114 -5.88 -12.52 13.36
N CYS A 115 -5.40 -12.68 12.12
CA CYS A 115 -6.24 -12.74 10.92
C CYS A 115 -6.80 -14.14 10.64
N GLY A 116 -6.56 -15.13 11.49
CA GLY A 116 -7.05 -16.50 11.32
C GLY A 116 -6.45 -17.23 10.11
N VAL A 117 -5.24 -16.84 9.70
CA VAL A 117 -4.57 -17.39 8.52
C VAL A 117 -3.55 -18.44 8.91
N ASN A 118 -3.74 -19.68 8.42
CA ASN A 118 -2.73 -20.71 8.57
C ASN A 118 -1.46 -20.35 7.74
N PRO A 119 -0.28 -20.23 8.38
CA PRO A 119 0.95 -19.87 7.68
C PRO A 119 1.32 -20.78 6.51
N ARG A 120 0.93 -22.05 6.57
CA ARG A 120 1.19 -23.03 5.49
C ARG A 120 0.28 -22.85 4.27
N GLN A 121 -0.83 -22.14 4.43
CA GLN A 121 -1.83 -21.93 3.37
C GLN A 121 -1.76 -20.55 2.74
N ARG A 122 -0.91 -19.66 3.24
CA ARG A 122 -0.86 -18.25 2.79
C ARG A 122 -0.60 -18.10 1.28
N GLY A 123 0.26 -18.95 0.69
CA GLY A 123 0.52 -18.93 -0.76
C GLY A 123 -0.69 -19.39 -1.59
N VAL A 124 -1.35 -20.46 -1.16
CA VAL A 124 -2.58 -20.95 -1.82
C VAL A 124 -3.68 -19.90 -1.74
N ARG A 125 -3.91 -19.29 -0.55
CA ARG A 125 -4.88 -18.20 -0.38
C ARG A 125 -4.56 -16.99 -1.26
N ALA A 126 -3.27 -16.64 -1.42
CA ALA A 126 -2.88 -15.56 -2.31
C ALA A 126 -3.28 -15.84 -3.76
N ASN A 127 -2.98 -17.06 -4.25
CA ASN A 127 -3.32 -17.46 -5.62
C ASN A 127 -4.84 -17.48 -5.86
N GLU A 128 -5.61 -18.05 -4.94
CA GLU A 128 -7.07 -18.03 -5.00
C GLU A 128 -7.62 -16.60 -4.99
N SER A 129 -7.09 -15.75 -4.11
CA SER A 129 -7.49 -14.34 -4.03
C SER A 129 -7.20 -13.58 -5.32
N LEU A 130 -6.04 -13.79 -5.94
CA LEU A 130 -5.67 -13.18 -7.21
C LEU A 130 -6.58 -13.61 -8.37
N THR A 131 -7.16 -14.81 -8.29
CA THR A 131 -8.13 -15.29 -9.29
C THR A 131 -9.49 -14.57 -9.17
N ILE A 132 -9.80 -14.07 -7.96
CA ILE A 132 -11.07 -13.36 -7.67
C ILE A 132 -10.96 -11.87 -7.99
N ILE A 133 -9.77 -11.29 -7.84
CA ILE A 133 -9.48 -9.86 -8.07
C ILE A 133 -9.31 -9.56 -9.56
#